data_1b23a5841d57bc83d1fdf3bb632d305a
#
_entry.id   1b23a5841d57bc83d1fdf3bb632d305a
#
_cell.length_a   1.000
_cell.length_b   1.000
_cell.length_c   1.000
_cell.angle_alpha   90.00
_cell.angle_beta   90.00
_cell.angle_gamma   90.00
#
_symmetry.space_group_name_H-M   'P 1'
#
loop_
_entity.id
_entity.type
_entity.pdbx_description
1 polymer ?
#
loop_
_entity_poly.entity_id
_entity_poly.type
_entity_poly.pdbx_seq_one_letter_code
_entity_poly.pdbx_strand_id
1 'polypeptide(L)'
;MGLGMFIGEVACLQRHMAKSDSFFIRAKVTSNGTTYTQEEIDLGSFVNLGVKSSTLLRIHNCQVSMRDADSFPASISVNDAQAVIAFQLCTQSQTAIVGYDDKSVVAAGHMQTYPNLQISDGTAAGDFKTGFATNDYDLNPSEFTQGYLIGVDSLFLGVDQSVTLTSGNVDVGIILECTLENATQASATALALSQQ
;
A
#
# COMPACT_ATOMS: atom_id res chain seq x y z
N MET A 1 -39.97 -55.47 -7.16
CA MET A 1 -39.88 -54.44 -6.13
C MET A 1 -38.51 -53.80 -6.22
N GLY A 2 -38.41 -52.69 -6.90
CA GLY A 2 -37.17 -51.94 -7.07
C GLY A 2 -37.34 -50.59 -6.38
N LEU A 3 -36.52 -50.37 -5.34
CA LEU A 3 -36.53 -49.14 -4.57
C LEU A 3 -35.54 -48.17 -5.26
N GLY A 4 -36.08 -47.22 -5.98
CA GLY A 4 -35.29 -46.11 -6.58
C GLY A 4 -34.93 -45.08 -5.50
N MET A 5 -33.66 -44.97 -5.20
CA MET A 5 -33.13 -43.97 -4.30
C MET A 5 -32.90 -42.68 -5.09
N PHE A 6 -33.74 -41.65 -4.89
CA PHE A 6 -33.55 -40.32 -5.40
C PHE A 6 -32.47 -39.63 -4.56
N ILE A 7 -31.28 -39.48 -5.13
CA ILE A 7 -30.24 -38.61 -4.59
C ILE A 7 -30.56 -37.20 -5.07
N GLY A 8 -31.11 -36.39 -4.15
CA GLY A 8 -31.31 -34.96 -4.39
C GLY A 8 -29.99 -34.26 -4.49
N GLU A 9 -29.66 -33.79 -5.69
CA GLU A 9 -28.56 -32.89 -5.95
C GLU A 9 -28.86 -31.53 -5.30
N VAL A 10 -28.19 -31.26 -4.17
CA VAL A 10 -28.18 -29.91 -3.58
C VAL A 10 -27.31 -29.03 -4.44
N ALA A 11 -27.91 -28.38 -5.44
CA ALA A 11 -27.25 -27.32 -6.20
C ALA A 11 -26.92 -26.19 -5.23
N CYS A 12 -25.65 -26.12 -4.82
CA CYS A 12 -25.09 -25.00 -4.11
C CYS A 12 -25.10 -23.80 -5.09
N LEU A 13 -26.12 -22.96 -4.99
CA LEU A 13 -26.17 -21.68 -5.69
C LEU A 13 -25.06 -20.78 -5.13
N GLN A 14 -23.87 -20.92 -5.69
CA GLN A 14 -22.85 -19.87 -5.57
C GLN A 14 -23.44 -18.61 -6.23
N ARG A 15 -23.94 -17.70 -5.39
CA ARG A 15 -24.22 -16.33 -5.83
C ARG A 15 -22.89 -15.72 -6.27
N HIS A 16 -22.61 -15.75 -7.57
CA HIS A 16 -21.58 -14.89 -8.16
C HIS A 16 -22.02 -13.45 -7.87
N MET A 17 -21.39 -12.83 -6.90
CA MET A 17 -21.46 -11.37 -6.77
C MET A 17 -20.87 -10.79 -8.04
N ALA A 18 -21.61 -9.91 -8.72
CA ALA A 18 -21.12 -9.22 -9.88
C ALA A 18 -19.92 -8.39 -9.44
N LYS A 19 -18.72 -8.78 -9.84
CA LYS A 19 -17.53 -7.96 -9.71
C LYS A 19 -17.55 -6.92 -10.83
N SER A 20 -17.21 -5.68 -10.49
CA SER A 20 -16.94 -4.67 -11.52
C SER A 20 -15.67 -5.05 -12.30
N ASP A 21 -15.51 -4.49 -13.49
CA ASP A 21 -14.22 -4.52 -14.15
C ASP A 21 -13.17 -3.80 -13.28
N SER A 22 -11.90 -4.21 -13.42
CA SER A 22 -10.82 -3.56 -12.68
C SER A 22 -10.57 -2.15 -13.19
N PHE A 23 -10.27 -1.24 -12.29
CA PHE A 23 -9.88 0.14 -12.56
C PHE A 23 -8.72 0.55 -11.68
N PHE A 24 -8.13 1.72 -11.95
CA PHE A 24 -6.93 2.17 -11.28
C PHE A 24 -7.12 3.51 -10.57
N ILE A 25 -6.77 3.55 -9.29
CA ILE A 25 -6.66 4.78 -8.51
C ILE A 25 -5.17 5.15 -8.42
N ARG A 26 -4.85 6.43 -8.62
CA ARG A 26 -3.48 6.94 -8.52
C ARG A 26 -3.42 8.04 -7.51
N ALA A 27 -2.38 8.01 -6.68
CA ALA A 27 -2.09 9.04 -5.71
C ALA A 27 -0.59 9.28 -5.60
N LYS A 28 -0.22 10.43 -5.06
CA LYS A 28 1.16 10.81 -4.84
C LYS A 28 1.28 11.62 -3.56
N VAL A 29 2.33 11.36 -2.78
CA VAL A 29 2.74 12.18 -1.65
C VAL A 29 4.21 12.56 -1.81
N THR A 30 4.58 13.77 -1.43
CA THR A 30 5.96 14.25 -1.42
C THR A 30 6.46 14.28 0.02
N SER A 31 7.62 13.67 0.27
CA SER A 31 8.25 13.73 1.59
C SER A 31 8.69 15.15 1.96
N ASN A 32 8.86 15.40 3.25
CA ASN A 32 9.32 16.68 3.76
C ASN A 32 10.50 16.48 4.73
N GLY A 33 11.66 16.13 4.15
CA GLY A 33 12.83 15.75 4.95
C GLY A 33 12.49 14.58 5.87
N THR A 34 12.85 14.69 7.15
CA THR A 34 12.60 13.70 8.20
C THR A 34 11.26 13.93 8.94
N THR A 35 10.33 14.63 8.31
CA THR A 35 9.00 14.87 8.88
C THR A 35 7.98 14.02 8.14
N TYR A 36 7.24 13.18 8.87
CA TYR A 36 6.15 12.41 8.29
C TYR A 36 5.16 13.31 7.57
N THR A 37 4.81 12.93 6.36
CA THR A 37 3.85 13.65 5.52
C THR A 37 2.86 12.65 4.94
N GLN A 38 1.59 13.03 4.85
CA GLN A 38 0.56 12.19 4.24
C GLN A 38 -0.36 12.99 3.34
N GLU A 39 -0.96 12.30 2.38
CA GLU A 39 -1.98 12.80 1.45
C GLU A 39 -3.24 11.94 1.57
N GLU A 40 -4.40 12.56 1.64
CA GLU A 40 -5.69 11.89 1.66
C GLU A 40 -6.15 11.51 0.26
N ILE A 41 -6.65 10.29 0.11
CA ILE A 41 -7.25 9.76 -1.11
C ILE A 41 -8.75 9.60 -0.84
N ASP A 42 -9.57 10.48 -1.40
CA ASP A 42 -11.03 10.43 -1.29
C ASP A 42 -11.58 9.25 -2.10
N LEU A 43 -12.25 8.33 -1.41
CA LEU A 43 -12.94 7.17 -1.97
C LEU A 43 -14.46 7.31 -1.97
N GLY A 44 -15.01 8.46 -1.58
CA GLY A 44 -16.45 8.68 -1.43
C GLY A 44 -17.27 8.45 -2.70
N SER A 45 -16.62 8.50 -3.89
CA SER A 45 -17.25 8.13 -5.16
C SER A 45 -17.33 6.62 -5.41
N PHE A 46 -16.54 5.81 -4.69
CA PHE A 46 -16.42 4.36 -4.87
C PHE A 46 -17.03 3.58 -3.72
N VAL A 47 -16.93 4.10 -2.49
CA VAL A 47 -17.40 3.44 -1.27
C VAL A 47 -18.69 4.11 -0.79
N ASN A 48 -19.73 3.32 -0.58
CA ASN A 48 -21.00 3.81 -0.04
C ASN A 48 -21.50 2.84 1.03
N LEU A 49 -21.49 3.28 2.29
CA LEU A 49 -21.82 2.46 3.46
C LEU A 49 -23.23 2.72 4.02
N GLY A 50 -23.86 3.82 3.61
CA GLY A 50 -25.10 4.31 4.22
C GLY A 50 -26.40 3.70 3.69
N VAL A 51 -26.35 2.76 2.75
CA VAL A 51 -27.51 2.25 2.01
C VAL A 51 -27.70 0.76 2.18
N LYS A 52 -28.91 0.26 1.90
CA LYS A 52 -29.28 -1.16 1.99
C LYS A 52 -28.37 -2.08 1.17
N SER A 53 -27.83 -1.60 0.04
CA SER A 53 -26.80 -2.26 -0.76
C SER A 53 -25.57 -1.38 -0.72
N SER A 54 -24.66 -1.67 0.18
CA SER A 54 -23.39 -0.93 0.32
C SER A 54 -22.41 -1.35 -0.77
N THR A 55 -21.57 -0.41 -1.20
CA THR A 55 -20.48 -0.67 -2.14
C THR A 55 -19.16 -0.53 -1.41
N LEU A 56 -18.30 -1.52 -1.54
CA LEU A 56 -16.96 -1.59 -0.97
C LEU A 56 -15.92 -1.57 -2.09
N LEU A 57 -14.73 -1.08 -1.79
CA LEU A 57 -13.58 -1.11 -2.69
C LEU A 57 -12.69 -2.30 -2.34
N ARG A 58 -12.32 -3.11 -3.32
CA ARG A 58 -11.31 -4.15 -3.15
C ARG A 58 -10.04 -3.75 -3.88
N ILE A 59 -8.93 -3.69 -3.16
CA ILE A 59 -7.59 -3.45 -3.70
C ILE A 59 -6.94 -4.80 -3.93
N HIS A 60 -6.55 -5.08 -5.17
CA HIS A 60 -5.86 -6.31 -5.56
C HIS A 60 -4.34 -6.15 -5.54
N ASN A 61 -3.86 -4.96 -5.89
CA ASN A 61 -2.44 -4.68 -5.97
C ASN A 61 -2.16 -3.21 -5.67
N CYS A 62 -1.02 -2.94 -5.05
CA CYS A 62 -0.47 -1.60 -4.83
C CYS A 62 0.92 -1.54 -5.46
N GLN A 63 1.05 -0.87 -6.60
CA GLN A 63 2.34 -0.59 -7.18
C GLN A 63 2.86 0.74 -6.69
N VAL A 64 4.14 0.80 -6.32
CA VAL A 64 4.78 1.98 -5.75
C VAL A 64 5.96 2.40 -6.60
N SER A 65 6.11 3.70 -6.78
CA SER A 65 7.26 4.33 -7.43
C SER A 65 7.80 5.44 -6.53
N MET A 66 9.08 5.40 -6.24
CA MET A 66 9.78 6.44 -5.50
C MET A 66 10.68 7.21 -6.47
N ARG A 67 10.46 8.53 -6.56
CA ARG A 67 11.14 9.40 -7.52
C ARG A 67 11.65 10.65 -6.82
N ASP A 68 12.72 11.22 -7.36
CA ASP A 68 13.19 12.55 -6.95
C ASP A 68 12.31 13.66 -7.59
N ALA A 69 12.61 14.91 -7.26
CA ALA A 69 11.89 16.07 -7.78
C ALA A 69 11.93 16.19 -9.32
N ASP A 70 12.92 15.62 -9.97
CA ASP A 70 13.09 15.62 -11.43
C ASP A 70 12.44 14.37 -12.08
N SER A 71 11.70 13.59 -11.31
CA SER A 71 11.01 12.37 -11.75
C SER A 71 11.90 11.20 -12.16
N PHE A 72 13.18 11.25 -11.82
CA PHE A 72 14.08 10.11 -11.92
C PHE A 72 13.86 9.15 -10.73
N PRO A 73 14.24 7.86 -10.85
CA PRO A 73 14.27 6.97 -9.70
C PRO A 73 15.02 7.63 -8.54
N ALA A 74 14.43 7.63 -7.34
CA ALA A 74 15.01 8.34 -6.21
C ALA A 74 16.44 7.88 -5.93
N SER A 75 17.36 8.84 -5.88
CA SER A 75 18.73 8.60 -5.45
C SER A 75 18.79 8.73 -3.93
N ILE A 76 18.87 7.60 -3.24
CA ILE A 76 19.08 7.60 -1.79
C ILE A 76 20.57 7.74 -1.54
N SER A 77 21.09 8.94 -1.73
CA SER A 77 22.48 9.25 -1.44
C SER A 77 22.57 10.08 -0.17
N VAL A 78 23.26 9.54 0.82
CA VAL A 78 23.73 10.28 1.99
C VAL A 78 25.19 9.95 2.17
N ASN A 79 26.00 10.96 2.45
CA ASN A 79 27.41 10.76 2.74
C ASN A 79 27.55 9.92 4.02
N ASP A 80 28.06 8.70 3.86
CA ASP A 80 28.46 7.78 4.95
C ASP A 80 27.34 7.37 5.96
N ALA A 81 26.07 7.52 5.59
CA ALA A 81 24.95 7.13 6.45
C ALA A 81 23.97 6.17 5.73
N GLN A 82 23.31 5.33 6.51
CA GLN A 82 22.17 4.57 6.05
C GLN A 82 20.97 5.50 5.88
N ALA A 83 20.27 5.37 4.77
CA ALA A 83 19.04 6.09 4.51
C ALA A 83 17.88 5.11 4.24
N VAL A 84 16.72 5.42 4.78
CA VAL A 84 15.49 4.71 4.54
C VAL A 84 14.41 5.71 4.14
N ILE A 85 13.67 5.41 3.08
CA ILE A 85 12.41 6.05 2.73
C ILE A 85 11.35 5.00 2.96
N ALA A 86 10.41 5.25 3.88
CA ALA A 86 9.30 4.36 4.13
C ALA A 86 8.00 4.99 3.65
N PHE A 87 7.10 4.18 3.12
CA PHE A 87 5.74 4.57 2.81
C PHE A 87 4.74 3.64 3.47
N GLN A 88 3.54 4.15 3.69
CA GLN A 88 2.39 3.37 4.14
C GLN A 88 1.11 3.89 3.51
N LEU A 89 0.17 2.98 3.26
CA LEU A 89 -1.21 3.29 2.88
C LEU A 89 -2.11 2.80 4.01
N CYS A 90 -2.83 3.73 4.63
CA CYS A 90 -3.65 3.44 5.80
C CYS A 90 -5.12 3.83 5.59
N THR A 91 -6.03 3.17 6.30
CA THR A 91 -7.45 3.52 6.37
C THR A 91 -7.74 4.65 7.36
N GLN A 92 -6.73 5.06 8.12
CA GLN A 92 -6.80 6.16 9.07
C GLN A 92 -5.63 7.12 8.88
N SER A 93 -5.87 8.40 9.19
CA SER A 93 -4.79 9.40 9.28
C SER A 93 -3.79 9.02 10.37
N GLN A 94 -2.51 9.09 10.04
CA GLN A 94 -1.39 8.80 10.94
C GLN A 94 -0.52 10.03 11.15
N THR A 95 0.31 10.02 12.18
CA THR A 95 1.29 11.07 12.46
C THR A 95 2.74 10.58 12.33
N ALA A 96 2.93 9.30 12.07
CA ALA A 96 4.21 8.63 11.86
C ALA A 96 3.99 7.33 11.06
N ILE A 97 5.07 6.71 10.61
CA ILE A 97 5.02 5.33 10.11
C ILE A 97 4.64 4.41 11.26
N VAL A 98 3.62 3.58 11.06
CA VAL A 98 3.16 2.55 12.00
C VAL A 98 3.53 1.15 11.49
N GLY A 99 3.57 0.17 12.38
CA GLY A 99 3.87 -1.21 12.01
C GLY A 99 2.77 -1.80 11.12
N TYR A 100 3.15 -2.75 10.27
CA TYR A 100 2.19 -3.45 9.38
C TYR A 100 1.20 -4.35 10.13
N ASP A 101 1.41 -4.55 11.43
CA ASP A 101 0.48 -5.19 12.37
C ASP A 101 -0.64 -4.26 12.85
N ASP A 102 -0.54 -2.95 12.57
CA ASP A 102 -1.64 -2.02 12.81
C ASP A 102 -2.79 -2.30 11.84
N LYS A 103 -4.00 -2.40 12.38
CA LYS A 103 -5.22 -2.75 11.62
C LYS A 103 -5.58 -1.75 10.52
N SER A 104 -5.06 -0.53 10.58
CA SER A 104 -5.29 0.50 9.57
C SER A 104 -4.40 0.36 8.34
N VAL A 105 -3.30 -0.40 8.42
CA VAL A 105 -2.32 -0.53 7.33
C VAL A 105 -2.85 -1.45 6.24
N VAL A 106 -2.90 -0.94 5.02
CA VAL A 106 -3.34 -1.64 3.81
C VAL A 106 -2.16 -2.10 2.96
N ALA A 107 -1.16 -1.23 2.84
CA ALA A 107 0.10 -1.50 2.17
C ALA A 107 1.22 -0.72 2.84
N ALA A 108 2.40 -1.28 2.90
CA ALA A 108 3.59 -0.64 3.44
C ALA A 108 4.84 -1.17 2.76
N GLY A 109 5.89 -0.38 2.77
CA GLY A 109 7.19 -0.79 2.26
C GLY A 109 8.22 0.31 2.40
N HIS A 110 9.44 -0.02 2.02
CA HIS A 110 10.54 0.92 2.14
C HIS A 110 11.58 0.74 1.04
N MET A 111 12.32 1.80 0.78
CA MET A 111 13.56 1.77 0.04
C MET A 111 14.70 2.08 1.00
N GLN A 112 15.72 1.26 1.01
CA GLN A 112 16.83 1.37 1.96
C GLN A 112 18.16 1.34 1.23
N THR A 113 19.08 2.20 1.67
CA THR A 113 20.50 2.13 1.28
C THR A 113 21.36 1.77 2.48
N TYR A 114 22.33 0.95 2.25
CA TYR A 114 23.36 0.64 3.24
C TYR A 114 24.56 1.56 3.06
N PRO A 115 25.20 2.02 4.16
CA PRO A 115 26.43 2.78 4.07
C PRO A 115 27.49 1.94 3.35
N ASN A 116 28.28 2.61 2.56
CA ASN A 116 29.33 2.02 1.77
C ASN A 116 30.29 1.20 2.62
N LEU A 117 30.53 -0.03 2.20
CA LEU A 117 31.71 -0.74 2.65
C LEU A 117 32.90 -0.02 2.01
N GLN A 118 33.63 0.78 2.79
CA GLN A 118 34.85 1.40 2.37
C GLN A 118 35.90 0.30 2.15
N ILE A 119 36.10 -0.11 0.92
CA ILE A 119 37.25 -0.95 0.56
C ILE A 119 38.41 0.01 0.42
N SER A 120 39.14 0.22 1.51
CA SER A 120 40.38 0.97 1.47
C SER A 120 41.45 0.11 0.76
N ASP A 121 41.89 0.52 -0.40
CA ASP A 121 43.02 -0.07 -1.09
C ASP A 121 44.40 0.53 -0.62
N GLY A 122 44.35 1.35 0.43
CA GLY A 122 45.52 1.97 1.02
C GLY A 122 46.04 3.21 0.25
N THR A 123 45.33 3.62 -0.80
CA THR A 123 45.67 4.90 -1.51
C THR A 123 44.56 5.91 -1.24
N ALA A 124 44.88 7.01 -0.59
CA ALA A 124 43.96 8.06 -0.15
C ALA A 124 43.20 8.82 -1.28
N ALA A 125 43.21 8.33 -2.50
CA ALA A 125 42.68 9.01 -3.69
C ALA A 125 41.56 8.25 -4.41
N GLY A 126 41.05 7.12 -3.88
CA GLY A 126 40.14 6.29 -4.65
C GLY A 126 39.23 5.43 -3.81
N ASP A 127 38.55 5.99 -2.80
CA ASP A 127 37.53 5.27 -2.07
C ASP A 127 36.33 5.01 -2.99
N PHE A 128 36.25 3.81 -3.56
CA PHE A 128 35.06 3.35 -4.26
C PHE A 128 33.98 3.05 -3.21
N LYS A 129 32.98 3.92 -3.18
CA LYS A 129 31.80 3.73 -2.33
C LYS A 129 30.79 2.88 -3.09
N THR A 130 30.63 1.63 -2.74
CA THR A 130 29.56 0.76 -3.24
C THR A 130 28.39 0.83 -2.27
N GLY A 131 27.27 1.41 -2.69
CA GLY A 131 26.01 1.37 -1.93
C GLY A 131 25.08 0.32 -2.52
N PHE A 132 24.34 -0.37 -1.68
CA PHE A 132 23.22 -1.20 -2.11
C PHE A 132 21.94 -0.46 -1.82
N ALA A 133 21.01 -0.45 -2.78
CA ALA A 133 19.65 -0.01 -2.58
C ALA A 133 18.71 -1.21 -2.69
N THR A 134 17.85 -1.42 -1.73
CA THR A 134 16.80 -2.43 -1.79
C THR A 134 15.44 -1.74 -1.77
N ASN A 135 14.50 -2.29 -2.54
CA ASN A 135 13.09 -1.95 -2.49
C ASN A 135 12.34 -3.14 -1.92
N ASP A 136 11.81 -3.01 -0.73
CA ASP A 136 11.08 -4.07 -0.08
C ASP A 136 9.64 -3.63 0.23
N TYR A 137 8.69 -4.53 -0.03
CA TYR A 137 7.32 -4.40 0.45
C TYR A 137 7.20 -5.20 1.74
N ASP A 138 6.79 -4.53 2.82
CA ASP A 138 6.48 -5.17 4.09
C ASP A 138 5.07 -5.77 4.04
N LEU A 139 4.17 -5.14 3.27
CA LEU A 139 2.79 -5.57 3.07
C LEU A 139 2.27 -5.07 1.72
N ASN A 140 1.72 -5.98 0.91
CA ASN A 140 1.03 -5.63 -0.34
C ASN A 140 -0.28 -6.42 -0.47
N PRO A 141 -1.40 -5.77 -0.86
CA PRO A 141 -2.67 -6.46 -1.10
C PRO A 141 -2.59 -7.66 -2.06
N SER A 142 -1.65 -7.66 -3.00
CA SER A 142 -1.41 -8.78 -3.93
C SER A 142 -0.94 -10.07 -3.28
N GLU A 143 -0.44 -10.01 -2.04
CA GLU A 143 0.00 -11.17 -1.27
C GLU A 143 -1.18 -11.94 -0.66
N PHE A 144 -2.35 -11.32 -0.59
CA PHE A 144 -3.57 -11.95 -0.11
C PHE A 144 -4.38 -12.55 -1.25
N THR A 145 -4.86 -13.78 -1.09
CA THR A 145 -5.64 -14.50 -2.11
C THR A 145 -6.83 -13.70 -2.66
N GLN A 146 -7.44 -12.84 -1.84
CA GLN A 146 -8.60 -12.05 -2.19
C GLN A 146 -8.28 -10.54 -2.28
N GLY A 147 -7.01 -10.13 -2.18
CA GLY A 147 -6.65 -8.72 -2.01
C GLY A 147 -7.14 -8.15 -0.68
N TYR A 148 -7.22 -6.82 -0.57
CA TYR A 148 -7.64 -6.12 0.65
C TYR A 148 -8.95 -5.37 0.43
N LEU A 149 -9.95 -5.61 1.28
CA LEU A 149 -11.28 -5.01 1.17
C LEU A 149 -11.34 -3.73 2.03
N ILE A 150 -11.78 -2.63 1.44
CA ILE A 150 -11.88 -1.30 2.08
C ILE A 150 -13.33 -0.97 2.36
N GLY A 151 -13.61 -0.61 3.61
CA GLY A 151 -14.92 -0.20 4.11
C GLY A 151 -14.92 1.23 4.69
N VAL A 152 -13.99 2.07 4.25
CA VAL A 152 -13.89 3.49 4.64
C VAL A 152 -13.91 4.36 3.38
N ASP A 153 -14.26 5.62 3.52
CA ASP A 153 -14.40 6.60 2.43
C ASP A 153 -13.12 7.38 2.13
N SER A 154 -12.06 7.17 2.92
CA SER A 154 -10.76 7.80 2.71
C SER A 154 -9.62 6.80 2.97
N LEU A 155 -8.54 6.95 2.21
CA LEU A 155 -7.23 6.34 2.49
C LEU A 155 -6.19 7.44 2.65
N PHE A 156 -5.13 7.15 3.37
CA PHE A 156 -4.03 8.07 3.63
C PHE A 156 -2.72 7.45 3.16
N LEU A 157 -2.10 8.09 2.18
CA LEU A 157 -0.78 7.71 1.71
C LEU A 157 0.26 8.52 2.47
N GLY A 158 1.05 7.87 3.31
CA GLY A 158 2.08 8.49 4.14
C GLY A 158 3.50 8.16 3.66
N VAL A 159 4.43 9.07 3.90
CA VAL A 159 5.86 8.91 3.64
C VAL A 159 6.68 9.52 4.77
N ASP A 160 7.80 8.90 5.06
CA ASP A 160 8.82 9.42 5.97
C ASP A 160 10.23 9.06 5.48
N GLN A 161 11.21 9.86 5.88
CA GLN A 161 12.64 9.65 5.60
C GLN A 161 13.41 9.58 6.91
N SER A 162 14.26 8.58 7.04
CA SER A 162 15.11 8.44 8.26
C SER A 162 16.15 9.55 8.40
N VAL A 163 16.56 10.16 7.29
CA VAL A 163 17.53 11.26 7.21
C VAL A 163 17.20 12.18 6.02
N THR A 164 17.67 13.41 6.06
CA THR A 164 17.59 14.31 4.90
C THR A 164 18.51 13.81 3.79
N LEU A 165 17.93 13.52 2.63
CA LEU A 165 18.68 13.05 1.47
C LEU A 165 19.41 14.18 0.76
N THR A 166 20.53 13.87 0.11
CA THR A 166 21.27 14.84 -0.72
C THR A 166 20.44 15.29 -1.93
N SER A 167 19.60 14.40 -2.47
CA SER A 167 18.63 14.69 -3.55
C SER A 167 17.41 15.48 -3.09
N GLY A 168 17.25 15.71 -1.79
CA GLY A 168 16.11 16.43 -1.23
C GLY A 168 14.90 15.53 -0.96
N ASN A 169 13.71 16.05 -1.23
CA ASN A 169 12.47 15.33 -1.03
C ASN A 169 12.22 14.29 -2.11
N VAL A 170 11.44 13.26 -1.77
CA VAL A 170 11.08 12.15 -2.65
C VAL A 170 9.58 12.13 -2.87
N ASP A 171 9.18 11.98 -4.11
CA ASP A 171 7.81 11.72 -4.53
C ASP A 171 7.53 10.22 -4.45
N VAL A 172 6.60 9.82 -3.61
CA VAL A 172 6.07 8.46 -3.55
C VAL A 172 4.74 8.44 -4.27
N GLY A 173 4.71 7.79 -5.42
CA GLY A 173 3.50 7.59 -6.23
C GLY A 173 3.01 6.16 -6.12
N ILE A 174 1.69 5.96 -6.02
CA ILE A 174 1.06 4.65 -6.01
C ILE A 174 0.06 4.49 -7.14
N ILE A 175 -0.11 3.24 -7.56
CA ILE A 175 -1.19 2.80 -8.46
C ILE A 175 -1.88 1.63 -7.77
N LEU A 176 -3.16 1.79 -7.44
CA LEU A 176 -4.01 0.76 -6.87
C LEU A 176 -4.84 0.11 -7.96
N GLU A 177 -4.75 -1.20 -8.12
CA GLU A 177 -5.67 -1.98 -8.95
C GLU A 177 -6.88 -2.37 -8.11
N CYS A 178 -8.07 -1.93 -8.51
CA CYS A 178 -9.27 -2.00 -7.70
C CYS A 178 -10.45 -2.62 -8.45
N THR A 179 -11.37 -3.23 -7.70
CA THR A 179 -12.73 -3.61 -8.13
C THR A 179 -13.75 -3.16 -7.09
N LEU A 180 -15.01 -3.00 -7.50
CA LEU A 180 -16.11 -2.72 -6.59
C LEU A 180 -16.84 -4.01 -6.23
N GLU A 181 -17.26 -4.12 -4.98
CA GLU A 181 -18.04 -5.24 -4.47
C GLU A 181 -19.29 -4.76 -3.71
N ASN A 182 -20.40 -5.45 -3.91
CA ASN A 182 -21.62 -5.18 -3.15
C ASN A 182 -21.59 -5.94 -1.82
N ALA A 183 -21.97 -5.27 -0.75
CA ALA A 183 -22.10 -5.84 0.58
C ALA A 183 -23.44 -5.47 1.21
N THR A 184 -23.84 -6.23 2.24
CA THR A 184 -24.95 -5.81 3.09
C THR A 184 -24.49 -4.66 3.98
N GLN A 185 -25.42 -3.80 4.39
CA GLN A 185 -25.08 -2.69 5.31
C GLN A 185 -24.40 -3.19 6.59
N ALA A 186 -24.87 -4.31 7.15
CA ALA A 186 -24.27 -4.86 8.36
C ALA A 186 -22.82 -5.30 8.15
N SER A 187 -22.50 -5.98 7.03
CA SER A 187 -21.14 -6.41 6.70
C SER A 187 -20.23 -5.21 6.44
N ALA A 188 -20.72 -4.21 5.73
CA ALA A 188 -19.97 -2.99 5.43
C ALA A 188 -19.65 -2.19 6.69
N THR A 189 -20.61 -2.02 7.59
CA THR A 189 -20.41 -1.36 8.89
C THR A 189 -19.42 -2.12 9.77
N ALA A 190 -19.52 -3.45 9.84
CA ALA A 190 -18.59 -4.26 10.62
C ALA A 190 -17.16 -4.15 10.08
N LEU A 191 -16.99 -4.14 8.76
CA LEU A 191 -15.68 -3.93 8.12
C LEU A 191 -15.12 -2.54 8.46
N ALA A 192 -15.92 -1.47 8.28
CA ALA A 192 -15.50 -0.11 8.59
C ALA A 192 -15.02 0.02 10.04
N LEU A 193 -15.75 -0.55 11.01
CA LEU A 193 -15.37 -0.56 12.42
C LEU A 193 -14.08 -1.36 12.70
N SER A 194 -13.79 -2.37 11.89
CA SER A 194 -12.56 -3.16 12.05
C SER A 194 -11.31 -2.44 11.52
N GLN A 195 -11.49 -1.43 10.69
CA GLN A 195 -10.43 -0.65 10.03
C GLN A 195 -10.21 0.74 10.67
N GLN A 196 -10.95 1.03 11.75
CA GLN A 196 -10.83 2.28 12.53
C GLN A 196 -10.13 2.06 13.88
#